data_c89b96307faa7283709063abb60394a9
#
_entry.id   c89b96307faa7283709063abb60394a9
#
_cell.length_a   1.000
_cell.length_b   1.000
_cell.length_c   1.000
_cell.angle_alpha   90.00
_cell.angle_beta   90.00
_cell.angle_gamma   90.00
#
_symmetry.space_group_name_H-M   'P 1'
#
loop_
_entity.id
_entity.type
_entity.pdbx_description
1 polymer ?
#
loop_
_entity_poly.entity_id
_entity_poly.type
_entity_poly.pdbx_seq_one_letter_code
_entity_poly.pdbx_strand_id
1 'polypeptide(L)'
;YYIATMQIYDAEGEKKVERHRKLRAGKGFLTIESPMNVGKIQFVGAGESGQAQYRQEAERKGQCSSEKKSALLECMSNLTANEMFTKDGMKSEEEVVEKIVSEIQTLSQKLDNLVIVTNNVFEDGVIYDAGTMEYLRALGRINAALAHLADRVAEVVVGIPVELKG
;
A
#
# COMPACT_ATOMS: atom_id res chain seq x y z
N TYR A 1 0.95 11.30 -2.02
CA TYR A 1 1.89 10.37 -1.38
C TYR A 1 1.90 9.04 -2.09
N TYR A 2 3.04 8.34 -2.04
CA TYR A 2 3.17 6.95 -2.47
C TYR A 2 3.64 6.11 -1.28
N ILE A 3 2.79 5.20 -0.83
CA ILE A 3 3.09 4.30 0.30
C ILE A 3 3.62 2.99 -0.27
N ALA A 4 4.93 2.76 -0.12
CA ALA A 4 5.61 1.57 -0.62
C ALA A 4 5.65 0.51 0.48
N THR A 5 5.06 -0.66 0.22
CA THR A 5 4.99 -1.76 1.18
C THR A 5 6.03 -2.86 0.93
N MET A 6 6.83 -2.74 -0.14
CA MET A 6 7.85 -3.74 -0.44
C MET A 6 8.97 -3.72 0.60
N GLN A 7 9.27 -4.89 1.16
CA GLN A 7 10.42 -5.11 2.04
C GLN A 7 11.58 -5.70 1.25
N ILE A 8 12.80 -5.26 1.57
CA ILE A 8 14.01 -5.75 0.91
C ILE A 8 14.57 -6.89 1.75
N TYR A 9 14.69 -8.06 1.15
CA TYR A 9 15.28 -9.25 1.80
C TYR A 9 16.61 -9.67 1.15
N ASP A 10 16.80 -9.31 -0.14
CA ASP A 10 17.94 -9.72 -0.94
C ASP A 10 18.30 -8.69 -2.02
N ALA A 11 19.39 -8.95 -2.75
CA ALA A 11 19.87 -8.09 -3.83
C ALA A 11 18.88 -7.98 -5.02
N GLU A 12 17.97 -8.95 -5.20
CA GLU A 12 16.93 -8.87 -6.22
C GLU A 12 15.83 -7.90 -5.78
N GLY A 13 15.45 -7.95 -4.50
CA GLY A 13 14.53 -6.98 -3.89
C GLY A 13 15.05 -5.55 -3.99
N GLU A 14 16.35 -5.32 -3.77
CA GLU A 14 16.97 -4.01 -3.96
C GLU A 14 16.81 -3.49 -5.40
N LYS A 15 17.06 -4.33 -6.39
CA LYS A 15 16.89 -3.97 -7.82
C LYS A 15 15.44 -3.64 -8.16
N LYS A 16 14.49 -4.39 -7.60
CA LYS A 16 13.05 -4.14 -7.77
C LYS A 16 12.66 -2.78 -7.17
N VAL A 17 13.08 -2.50 -5.94
CA VAL A 17 12.82 -1.21 -5.28
C VAL A 17 13.44 -0.06 -6.05
N GLU A 18 14.69 -0.18 -6.49
CA GLU A 18 15.37 0.85 -7.29
C GLU A 18 14.66 1.10 -8.62
N ARG A 19 14.19 0.04 -9.31
CA ARG A 19 13.38 0.18 -10.52
C ARG A 19 12.09 0.95 -10.23
N HIS A 20 11.37 0.63 -9.13
CA HIS A 20 10.15 1.32 -8.75
C HIS A 20 10.41 2.79 -8.37
N ARG A 21 11.52 3.09 -7.69
CA ARG A 21 11.94 4.47 -7.40
C ARG A 21 12.18 5.26 -8.69
N LYS A 22 12.87 4.68 -9.67
CA LYS A 22 13.10 5.29 -10.99
C LYS A 22 11.79 5.55 -11.75
N LEU A 23 10.86 4.60 -11.72
CA LEU A 23 9.55 4.75 -12.37
C LEU A 23 8.68 5.85 -11.75
N ARG A 24 8.88 6.17 -10.47
CA ARG A 24 8.20 7.25 -9.76
C ARG A 24 8.88 8.60 -9.87
N ALA A 25 10.16 8.62 -10.19
CA ALA A 25 10.94 9.85 -10.29
C ALA A 25 10.29 10.84 -11.27
N GLY A 26 10.19 12.10 -10.87
CA GLY A 26 9.58 13.16 -11.67
C GLY A 26 8.04 13.16 -11.73
N LYS A 27 7.35 12.20 -11.12
CA LYS A 27 5.88 12.14 -11.11
C LYS A 27 5.24 12.91 -9.95
N GLY A 28 6.02 13.58 -9.11
CA GLY A 28 5.52 14.42 -8.01
C GLY A 28 5.08 13.65 -6.77
N PHE A 29 5.41 12.37 -6.63
CA PHE A 29 5.12 11.59 -5.43
C PHE A 29 6.11 11.88 -4.30
N LEU A 30 5.56 12.02 -3.09
CA LEU A 30 6.32 11.91 -1.84
C LEU A 30 6.24 10.45 -1.37
N THR A 31 7.36 9.73 -1.43
CA THR A 31 7.38 8.29 -1.08
C THR A 31 7.53 8.09 0.43
N ILE A 32 6.66 7.28 1.00
CA ILE A 32 6.72 6.77 2.37
C ILE A 32 6.95 5.26 2.28
N GLU A 33 8.10 4.80 2.75
CA GLU A 33 8.38 3.36 2.85
C GLU A 33 7.79 2.85 4.17
N SER A 34 6.75 2.03 4.07
CA SER A 34 6.04 1.45 5.22
C SER A 34 5.66 0.02 4.91
N PRO A 35 6.59 -0.94 5.08
CA PRO A 35 6.32 -2.35 4.81
C PRO A 35 5.30 -2.97 5.77
N MET A 36 5.09 -2.37 6.93
CA MET A 36 4.17 -2.80 7.99
C MET A 36 3.57 -1.58 8.69
N ASN A 37 2.50 -1.80 9.48
CA ASN A 37 1.91 -0.80 10.38
C ASN A 37 1.48 0.49 9.65
N VAL A 38 0.84 0.38 8.50
CA VAL A 38 0.44 1.53 7.67
C VAL A 38 -0.52 2.48 8.37
N GLY A 39 -1.28 2.02 9.36
CA GLY A 39 -2.13 2.85 10.20
C GLY A 39 -1.38 3.88 11.05
N LYS A 40 -0.07 3.66 11.30
CA LYS A 40 0.78 4.59 12.06
C LYS A 40 1.37 5.73 11.23
N ILE A 41 1.21 5.71 9.91
CA ILE A 41 1.72 6.75 9.02
C ILE A 41 1.15 8.11 9.44
N GLN A 42 2.04 9.10 9.52
CA GLN A 42 1.70 10.50 9.72
C GLN A 42 1.99 11.26 8.43
N PHE A 43 1.00 11.97 7.94
CA PHE A 43 1.16 12.85 6.78
C PHE A 43 1.48 14.25 7.28
N VAL A 44 2.69 14.68 7.11
CA VAL A 44 3.13 16.00 7.54
C VAL A 44 2.68 16.99 6.46
N GLY A 45 1.97 18.06 6.88
CA GLY A 45 1.66 19.17 6.00
C GLY A 45 2.96 19.85 5.54
N ALA A 46 2.93 20.55 4.43
CA ALA A 46 4.08 21.22 3.82
C ALA A 46 4.86 22.19 4.77
N GLY A 47 4.40 22.35 6.02
CA GLY A 47 4.97 23.23 7.03
C GLY A 47 5.75 22.57 8.18
N GLU A 48 5.65 21.25 8.38
CA GLU A 48 6.24 20.62 9.56
C GLU A 48 7.11 19.41 9.20
N SER A 49 8.41 19.66 9.26
CA SER A 49 9.44 18.75 9.70
C SER A 49 10.18 17.77 8.80
N GLY A 50 11.43 17.71 9.07
CA GLY A 50 12.23 16.50 9.36
C GLY A 50 13.01 15.88 8.23
N GLN A 51 12.66 16.08 6.97
CA GLN A 51 13.52 15.70 5.85
C GLN A 51 13.72 16.90 4.92
N ALA A 52 14.81 17.61 5.13
CA ALA A 52 15.14 18.87 4.45
C ALA A 52 15.13 18.79 2.90
N GLN A 53 15.26 17.60 2.33
CA GLN A 53 15.22 17.38 0.88
C GLN A 53 13.84 17.61 0.26
N TYR A 54 12.76 17.33 0.98
CA TYR A 54 11.38 17.48 0.47
C TYR A 54 10.85 18.91 0.63
N ARG A 55 11.40 19.65 1.59
CA ARG A 55 11.03 21.05 1.86
C ARG A 55 11.35 21.99 0.68
N GLN A 56 12.48 21.79 0.02
CA GLN A 56 12.92 22.66 -1.08
C GLN A 56 12.08 22.52 -2.36
N GLU A 57 11.45 21.35 -2.60
CA GLU A 57 10.57 21.17 -3.76
C GLU A 57 9.15 21.73 -3.53
N ALA A 58 8.63 21.64 -2.31
CA ALA A 58 7.32 22.18 -1.94
C ALA A 58 7.33 23.72 -1.88
N GLU A 59 8.38 24.33 -1.32
CA GLU A 59 8.53 25.79 -1.22
C GLU A 59 8.70 26.48 -2.59
N ARG A 60 9.23 25.78 -3.59
CA ARG A 60 9.36 26.31 -4.96
C ARG A 60 8.03 26.47 -5.68
N LYS A 61 6.95 25.85 -5.22
CA LYS A 61 5.63 25.89 -5.88
C LYS A 61 4.65 26.88 -5.28
N GLY A 62 5.00 27.63 -4.21
CA GLY A 62 4.26 28.81 -3.74
C GLY A 62 2.79 28.60 -3.39
N GLN A 63 2.39 27.38 -2.95
CA GLN A 63 1.00 27.07 -2.64
C GLN A 63 0.81 26.84 -1.13
N CYS A 64 0.31 27.87 -0.45
CA CYS A 64 -0.35 27.76 0.85
C CYS A 64 -1.86 27.78 0.60
N SER A 65 -2.50 26.62 0.64
CA SER A 65 -3.96 26.47 0.78
C SER A 65 -4.25 25.01 1.10
N SER A 66 -5.40 24.68 1.60
CA SER A 66 -5.87 23.34 1.99
C SER A 66 -5.69 22.30 0.87
N GLU A 67 -4.44 21.89 0.65
CA GLU A 67 -4.13 20.88 -0.38
C GLU A 67 -4.73 19.55 0.05
N LYS A 68 -5.53 18.96 -0.83
CA LYS A 68 -6.08 17.62 -0.63
C LYS A 68 -4.94 16.61 -0.54
N LYS A 69 -4.94 15.83 0.53
CA LYS A 69 -3.97 14.75 0.76
C LYS A 69 -4.46 13.49 0.06
N SER A 70 -3.75 13.08 -0.97
CA SER A 70 -4.04 11.83 -1.69
C SER A 70 -2.88 10.85 -1.57
N ALA A 71 -3.17 9.57 -1.40
CA ALA A 71 -2.15 8.54 -1.33
C ALA A 71 -2.47 7.35 -2.24
N LEU A 72 -1.41 6.75 -2.77
CA LEU A 72 -1.41 5.48 -3.48
C LEU A 72 -0.63 4.46 -2.64
N LEU A 73 -1.28 3.37 -2.21
CA LEU A 73 -0.65 2.26 -1.51
C LEU A 73 -0.36 1.14 -2.50
N GLU A 74 0.90 0.75 -2.65
CA GLU A 74 1.36 -0.35 -3.51
C GLU A 74 2.36 -1.24 -2.75
N CYS A 75 1.98 -2.50 -2.50
CA CYS A 75 0.72 -3.17 -2.80
C CYS A 75 0.23 -3.95 -1.57
N MET A 76 -1.04 -4.33 -1.60
CA MET A 76 -1.67 -5.06 -0.51
C MET A 76 -1.08 -6.45 -0.31
N SER A 77 -0.69 -7.15 -1.39
CA SER A 77 -0.05 -8.46 -1.32
C SER A 77 1.26 -8.44 -0.51
N ASN A 78 2.12 -7.44 -0.73
CA ASN A 78 3.34 -7.28 0.07
C ASN A 78 3.03 -6.96 1.53
N LEU A 79 2.07 -6.04 1.78
CA LEU A 79 1.68 -5.68 3.14
C LEU A 79 1.16 -6.90 3.90
N THR A 80 0.28 -7.70 3.27
CA THR A 80 -0.27 -8.93 3.87
C THR A 80 0.84 -9.92 4.20
N ALA A 81 1.77 -10.16 3.28
CA ALA A 81 2.91 -11.06 3.51
C ALA A 81 3.80 -10.57 4.67
N ASN A 82 4.13 -9.29 4.71
CA ASN A 82 4.98 -8.72 5.75
C ASN A 82 4.33 -8.79 7.14
N GLU A 83 3.01 -8.56 7.21
CA GLU A 83 2.28 -8.62 8.47
C GLU A 83 2.05 -10.05 8.95
N MET A 84 1.96 -11.01 8.02
CA MET A 84 1.75 -12.43 8.34
C MET A 84 3.04 -13.15 8.69
N PHE A 85 4.08 -13.02 7.86
CA PHE A 85 5.36 -13.71 8.04
C PHE A 85 6.35 -12.83 8.77
N THR A 86 6.34 -12.89 10.08
CA THR A 86 7.22 -12.07 10.94
C THR A 86 8.42 -12.87 11.42
N LYS A 87 9.43 -12.19 11.98
CA LYS A 87 10.58 -12.85 12.61
C LYS A 87 10.18 -13.73 13.81
N ASP A 88 9.07 -13.40 14.44
CA ASP A 88 8.55 -14.11 15.62
C ASP A 88 7.64 -15.29 15.24
N GLY A 89 7.44 -15.51 13.96
CA GLY A 89 6.61 -16.58 13.41
C GLY A 89 5.49 -16.07 12.50
N MET A 90 4.68 -17.02 12.06
CA MET A 90 3.52 -16.76 11.22
C MET A 90 2.31 -16.42 12.09
N LYS A 91 1.66 -15.30 11.81
CA LYS A 91 0.39 -14.92 12.43
C LYS A 91 -0.77 -15.59 11.74
N SER A 92 -1.88 -15.76 12.46
CA SER A 92 -3.10 -16.35 11.90
C SER A 92 -3.75 -15.43 10.86
N GLU A 93 -4.51 -16.02 9.95
CA GLU A 93 -5.32 -15.32 8.96
C GLU A 93 -6.19 -14.23 9.62
N GLU A 94 -6.89 -14.58 10.72
CA GLU A 94 -7.78 -13.65 11.41
C GLU A 94 -7.07 -12.41 11.94
N GLU A 95 -5.96 -12.60 12.67
CA GLU A 95 -5.18 -11.51 13.23
C GLU A 95 -4.69 -10.54 12.15
N VAL A 96 -4.25 -11.08 11.00
CA VAL A 96 -3.72 -10.27 9.89
C VAL A 96 -4.85 -9.50 9.20
N VAL A 97 -5.99 -10.14 8.95
CA VAL A 97 -7.16 -9.51 8.33
C VAL A 97 -7.67 -8.35 9.20
N GLU A 98 -7.92 -8.59 10.49
CA GLU A 98 -8.40 -7.56 11.42
C GLU A 98 -7.44 -6.38 11.50
N LYS A 99 -6.15 -6.67 11.66
CA LYS A 99 -5.12 -5.65 11.75
C LYS A 99 -5.09 -4.78 10.49
N ILE A 100 -4.96 -5.38 9.31
CA ILE A 100 -4.81 -4.63 8.06
C ILE A 100 -6.07 -3.82 7.76
N VAL A 101 -7.25 -4.38 7.90
CA VAL A 101 -8.51 -3.66 7.65
C VAL A 101 -8.65 -2.47 8.59
N SER A 102 -8.38 -2.63 9.88
CA SER A 102 -8.39 -1.55 10.87
C SER A 102 -7.35 -0.46 10.54
N GLU A 103 -6.14 -0.85 10.15
CA GLU A 103 -5.09 0.10 9.78
C GLU A 103 -5.41 0.88 8.50
N ILE A 104 -6.01 0.24 7.50
CA ILE A 104 -6.46 0.93 6.27
C ILE A 104 -7.61 1.91 6.58
N GLN A 105 -8.55 1.55 7.44
CA GLN A 105 -9.59 2.47 7.90
C GLN A 105 -8.98 3.69 8.61
N THR A 106 -8.00 3.46 9.50
CA THR A 106 -7.28 4.54 10.19
C THR A 106 -6.50 5.42 9.21
N LEU A 107 -5.89 4.81 8.19
CA LEU A 107 -5.14 5.51 7.15
C LEU A 107 -6.07 6.37 6.28
N SER A 108 -7.23 5.83 5.88
CA SER A 108 -8.20 6.54 5.03
C SER A 108 -8.76 7.80 5.70
N GLN A 109 -8.96 7.77 7.02
CA GLN A 109 -9.42 8.94 7.79
C GLN A 109 -8.44 10.12 7.80
N LYS A 110 -7.18 9.88 7.46
CA LYS A 110 -6.11 10.91 7.41
C LYS A 110 -5.93 11.54 6.03
N LEU A 111 -6.68 11.06 5.03
CA LEU A 111 -6.52 11.37 3.61
C LEU A 111 -7.85 11.78 2.99
N ASP A 112 -7.80 12.66 2.00
CA ASP A 112 -8.97 12.99 1.18
C ASP A 112 -9.25 11.91 0.12
N ASN A 113 -8.18 11.28 -0.39
CA ASN A 113 -8.28 10.17 -1.33
C ASN A 113 -7.22 9.11 -1.02
N LEU A 114 -7.63 7.85 -1.00
CA LEU A 114 -6.75 6.70 -0.87
C LEU A 114 -7.01 5.72 -2.03
N VAL A 115 -5.98 5.46 -2.81
CA VAL A 115 -5.99 4.41 -3.85
C VAL A 115 -5.17 3.24 -3.34
N ILE A 116 -5.72 2.05 -3.39
CA ILE A 116 -5.06 0.82 -2.96
C ILE A 116 -4.89 -0.10 -4.16
N VAL A 117 -3.66 -0.56 -4.37
CA VAL A 117 -3.34 -1.56 -5.40
C VAL A 117 -3.19 -2.92 -4.74
N THR A 118 -3.88 -3.90 -5.30
CA THR A 118 -3.72 -5.32 -4.94
C THR A 118 -3.42 -6.14 -6.18
N ASN A 119 -2.89 -7.35 -5.98
CA ASN A 119 -2.56 -8.27 -7.07
C ASN A 119 -3.58 -9.39 -7.10
N ASN A 120 -4.00 -9.79 -8.31
CA ASN A 120 -4.71 -11.04 -8.51
C ASN A 120 -3.68 -12.18 -8.53
N VAL A 121 -3.64 -12.97 -7.46
CA VAL A 121 -2.70 -14.10 -7.26
C VAL A 121 -3.44 -15.42 -7.01
N PHE A 122 -4.73 -15.46 -7.37
CA PHE A 122 -5.63 -16.56 -6.98
C PHE A 122 -5.91 -17.54 -8.12
N GLU A 123 -5.50 -17.23 -9.35
CA GLU A 123 -5.99 -17.93 -10.57
C GLU A 123 -4.91 -18.75 -11.28
N ASP A 124 -3.79 -19.04 -10.64
CA ASP A 124 -2.71 -19.82 -11.25
C ASP A 124 -2.94 -21.34 -11.22
N GLY A 125 -3.95 -21.82 -10.49
CA GLY A 125 -4.32 -23.23 -10.39
C GLY A 125 -3.32 -24.10 -9.62
N VAL A 126 -2.37 -23.48 -8.91
CA VAL A 126 -1.34 -24.21 -8.14
C VAL A 126 -1.85 -24.49 -6.72
N ILE A 127 -1.59 -25.71 -6.24
CA ILE A 127 -1.80 -26.05 -4.84
C ILE A 127 -0.51 -25.76 -4.08
N TYR A 128 -0.58 -24.81 -3.17
CA TYR A 128 0.54 -24.38 -2.35
C TYR A 128 0.59 -25.09 -1.00
N ASP A 129 1.68 -24.90 -0.28
CA ASP A 129 1.80 -25.33 1.12
C ASP A 129 0.77 -24.60 2.03
N ALA A 130 0.58 -25.12 3.24
CA ALA A 130 -0.45 -24.63 4.16
C ALA A 130 -0.28 -23.15 4.50
N GLY A 131 0.96 -22.67 4.69
CA GLY A 131 1.24 -21.27 5.02
C GLY A 131 0.90 -20.33 3.86
N THR A 132 1.28 -20.69 2.64
CA THR A 132 0.93 -19.96 1.43
C THR A 132 -0.58 -19.94 1.21
N MET A 133 -1.26 -21.07 1.45
CA MET A 133 -2.73 -21.11 1.34
C MET A 133 -3.42 -20.22 2.38
N GLU A 134 -2.88 -20.13 3.58
CA GLU A 134 -3.40 -19.23 4.63
C GLU A 134 -3.19 -17.76 4.24
N TYR A 135 -2.02 -17.42 3.69
CA TYR A 135 -1.76 -16.09 3.13
C TYR A 135 -2.75 -15.73 2.01
N LEU A 136 -3.00 -16.64 1.07
CA LEU A 136 -3.96 -16.39 -0.01
C LEU A 136 -5.37 -16.15 0.54
N ARG A 137 -5.81 -16.93 1.53
CA ARG A 137 -7.11 -16.71 2.18
C ARG A 137 -7.17 -15.36 2.88
N ALA A 138 -6.12 -14.99 3.63
CA ALA A 138 -6.04 -13.70 4.28
C ALA A 138 -6.14 -12.55 3.27
N LEU A 139 -5.33 -12.59 2.19
CA LEU A 139 -5.36 -11.57 1.14
C LEU A 139 -6.73 -11.48 0.46
N GLY A 140 -7.37 -12.61 0.17
CA GLY A 140 -8.73 -12.64 -0.40
C GLY A 140 -9.76 -11.98 0.51
N ARG A 141 -9.73 -12.29 1.82
CA ARG A 141 -10.63 -11.67 2.82
C ARG A 141 -10.36 -10.17 2.99
N ILE A 142 -9.09 -9.76 2.98
CA ILE A 142 -8.72 -8.34 3.00
C ILE A 142 -9.28 -7.63 1.77
N ASN A 143 -9.06 -8.16 0.57
CA ASN A 143 -9.56 -7.58 -0.67
C ASN A 143 -11.09 -7.44 -0.65
N ALA A 144 -11.82 -8.45 -0.19
CA ALA A 144 -13.27 -8.40 -0.06
C ALA A 144 -13.72 -7.33 0.94
N ALA A 145 -13.08 -7.25 2.12
CA ALA A 145 -13.39 -6.24 3.13
C ALA A 145 -13.11 -4.81 2.61
N LEU A 146 -11.98 -4.61 1.95
CA LEU A 146 -11.62 -3.31 1.37
C LEU A 146 -12.55 -2.92 0.22
N ALA A 147 -13.00 -3.86 -0.60
CA ALA A 147 -13.99 -3.62 -1.65
C ALA A 147 -15.33 -3.16 -1.08
N HIS A 148 -15.74 -3.68 0.08
CA HIS A 148 -16.94 -3.18 0.78
C HIS A 148 -16.78 -1.74 1.27
N LEU A 149 -15.60 -1.38 1.76
CA LEU A 149 -15.31 -0.04 2.30
C LEU A 149 -15.06 1.00 1.20
N ALA A 150 -14.53 0.59 0.06
CA ALA A 150 -14.18 1.49 -1.05
C ALA A 150 -15.41 2.10 -1.71
N ASP A 151 -15.33 3.35 -2.16
CA ASP A 151 -16.35 4.00 -2.99
C ASP A 151 -16.35 3.44 -4.41
N ARG A 152 -15.17 3.08 -4.92
CA ARG A 152 -14.98 2.53 -6.28
C ARG A 152 -14.03 1.35 -6.25
N VAL A 153 -14.34 0.33 -7.05
CA VAL A 153 -13.50 -0.86 -7.25
C VAL A 153 -13.38 -1.13 -8.74
N ALA A 154 -12.17 -1.30 -9.21
CA ALA A 154 -11.90 -1.68 -10.60
C ALA A 154 -10.87 -2.80 -10.67
N GLU A 155 -11.08 -3.74 -11.57
CA GLU A 155 -10.10 -4.72 -11.99
C GLU A 155 -9.42 -4.24 -13.27
N VAL A 156 -8.10 -4.42 -13.36
CA VAL A 156 -7.36 -4.05 -14.57
C VAL A 156 -6.98 -5.31 -15.33
N VAL A 157 -7.69 -5.57 -16.44
CA VAL A 157 -7.49 -6.74 -17.28
C VAL A 157 -6.77 -6.30 -18.57
N VAL A 158 -5.54 -6.79 -18.78
CA VAL A 158 -4.70 -6.44 -19.96
C VAL A 158 -4.57 -4.92 -20.15
N GLY A 159 -4.48 -4.17 -19.07
CA GLY A 159 -4.37 -2.69 -19.10
C GLY A 159 -5.70 -1.95 -19.25
N ILE A 160 -6.83 -2.66 -19.34
CA ILE A 160 -8.18 -2.08 -19.46
C ILE A 160 -8.86 -2.13 -18.08
N PRO A 161 -9.26 -0.99 -17.50
CA PRO A 161 -10.01 -0.99 -16.24
C PRO A 161 -11.44 -1.48 -16.46
N VAL A 162 -11.86 -2.45 -15.66
CA VAL A 162 -13.23 -2.96 -15.59
C VAL A 162 -13.79 -2.53 -14.24
N GLU A 163 -14.81 -1.69 -14.24
CA GLU A 163 -15.41 -1.19 -13.01
C GLU A 163 -16.32 -2.27 -12.40
N LEU A 164 -16.05 -2.63 -11.13
CA LEU A 164 -16.81 -3.62 -10.36
C LEU A 164 -17.77 -2.96 -9.36
N LYS A 165 -17.42 -1.75 -8.91
CA LYS A 165 -18.20 -0.91 -7.99
C LYS A 165 -17.91 0.56 -8.27
N GLY A 166 -18.92 1.41 -8.34
CA GLY A 166 -18.83 2.85 -8.54
C GLY A 166 -20.18 3.50 -8.66
#